data_fd6343abd3349baa738a4912aceca2c2
#
_entry.id   fd6343abd3349baa738a4912aceca2c2
#
_cell.length_a   1.000
_cell.length_b   1.000
_cell.length_c   1.000
_cell.angle_alpha   90.00
_cell.angle_beta   90.00
_cell.angle_gamma   90.00
#
_symmetry.space_group_name_H-M   'P 1'
#
loop_
_entity.id
_entity.type
_entity.pdbx_description
1 polymer ?
#
loop_
_entity_poly.entity_id
_entity_poly.type
_entity_poly.pdbx_seq_one_letter_code
_entity_poly.pdbx_strand_id
1 'polypeptide(L)'
;MRRYFYLVEFKYLTKENYESRFDLGVFSTKRNAKKKIEDSVNLIGFKKYSTDNFEIIKFGVEFDSIEKDKSKVILYCVTHEYKIDNDEFDYFNVFDYFSTLEEAKDKVKYLQKYSRVGKKYPNNFEIVEIKVDN
;
A
#
# COMPACT_ATOMS: atom_id res chain seq x y z
N MET A 1 -8.86 18.94 -0.40
CA MET A 1 -8.75 18.74 1.05
C MET A 1 -7.92 17.47 1.32
N ARG A 2 -6.90 17.58 2.14
CA ARG A 2 -6.02 16.45 2.46
C ARG A 2 -6.60 15.65 3.63
N ARG A 3 -6.70 14.34 3.45
CA ARG A 3 -7.10 13.40 4.50
C ARG A 3 -5.96 12.44 4.80
N TYR A 4 -5.87 12.01 6.04
CA TYR A 4 -4.80 11.10 6.48
C TYR A 4 -5.35 9.73 6.77
N PHE A 5 -4.55 8.73 6.40
CA PHE A 5 -4.84 7.32 6.59
C PHE A 5 -3.63 6.62 7.21
N TYR A 6 -3.86 5.40 7.66
CA TYR A 6 -2.85 4.63 8.38
C TYR A 6 -2.72 3.25 7.74
N LEU A 7 -1.55 2.99 7.17
CA LEU A 7 -1.20 1.69 6.60
C LEU A 7 -0.60 0.82 7.70
N VAL A 8 -1.10 -0.39 7.85
CA VAL A 8 -0.51 -1.39 8.75
C VAL A 8 0.34 -2.33 7.92
N GLU A 9 1.62 -2.38 8.24
CA GLU A 9 2.62 -3.24 7.60
C GLU A 9 3.16 -4.26 8.59
N PHE A 10 3.33 -5.50 8.13
CA PHE A 10 4.00 -6.56 8.86
C PHE A 10 5.36 -6.83 8.22
N LYS A 11 6.42 -6.83 9.02
CA LYS A 11 7.79 -7.04 8.57
C LYS A 11 8.39 -8.26 9.26
N TYR A 12 9.12 -9.06 8.50
CA TYR A 12 9.86 -10.19 9.08
C TYR A 12 11.14 -10.46 8.28
N LEU A 13 12.08 -11.13 8.92
CA LEU A 13 13.29 -11.60 8.25
C LEU A 13 13.08 -13.02 7.76
N THR A 14 13.42 -13.28 6.51
CA THR A 14 13.40 -14.62 5.95
C THR A 14 14.61 -15.41 6.48
N LYS A 15 14.65 -16.72 6.19
CA LYS A 15 15.79 -17.59 6.57
C LYS A 15 17.10 -17.11 5.98
N GLU A 16 17.05 -16.43 4.83
CA GLU A 16 18.23 -15.89 4.14
C GLU A 16 18.57 -14.46 4.60
N ASN A 17 17.93 -13.97 5.68
CA ASN A 17 18.10 -12.62 6.22
C ASN A 17 17.60 -11.49 5.31
N TYR A 18 16.68 -11.78 4.39
CA TYR A 18 16.00 -10.75 3.62
C TYR A 18 14.78 -10.23 4.37
N GLU A 19 14.59 -8.91 4.34
CA GLU A 19 13.39 -8.30 4.91
C GLU A 19 12.21 -8.52 3.96
N SER A 20 11.13 -9.06 4.49
CA SER A 20 9.87 -9.23 3.76
C SER A 20 8.76 -8.45 4.44
N ARG A 21 7.82 -7.92 3.66
CA ARG A 21 6.75 -7.05 4.13
C ARG A 21 5.40 -7.47 3.57
N PHE A 22 4.36 -7.36 4.41
CA PHE A 22 2.96 -7.52 3.99
C PHE A 22 2.15 -6.31 4.44
N ASP A 23 1.31 -5.81 3.55
CA ASP A 23 0.32 -4.81 3.90
C ASP A 23 -0.93 -5.50 4.42
N LEU A 24 -1.32 -5.17 5.65
CA LEU A 24 -2.48 -5.76 6.31
C LEU A 24 -3.75 -4.94 6.15
N GLY A 25 -3.64 -3.73 5.63
CA GLY A 25 -4.78 -2.88 5.37
C GLY A 25 -4.48 -1.41 5.60
N VAL A 26 -5.44 -0.60 5.18
CA VAL A 26 -5.42 0.86 5.35
C VAL A 26 -6.61 1.25 6.20
N PHE A 27 -6.38 2.10 7.18
CA PHE A 27 -7.38 2.48 8.18
C PHE A 27 -7.54 3.99 8.26
N SER A 28 -8.75 4.43 8.57
CA SER A 28 -9.06 5.85 8.67
C SER A 28 -8.59 6.49 9.97
N THR A 29 -8.32 5.69 11.00
CA THR A 29 -7.83 6.15 12.29
C THR A 29 -6.68 5.29 12.79
N LYS A 30 -5.82 5.89 13.61
CA LYS A 30 -4.74 5.15 14.28
C LYS A 30 -5.29 4.08 15.21
N ARG A 31 -6.44 4.33 15.83
CA ARG A 31 -7.12 3.37 16.70
C ARG A 31 -7.51 2.10 15.95
N ASN A 32 -8.10 2.24 14.75
CA ASN A 32 -8.47 1.09 13.92
C ASN A 32 -7.23 0.31 13.46
N ALA A 33 -6.15 1.02 13.13
CA ALA A 33 -4.89 0.39 12.77
C ALA A 33 -4.31 -0.43 13.93
N LYS A 34 -4.31 0.12 15.14
CA LYS A 34 -3.84 -0.59 16.34
C LYS A 34 -4.68 -1.82 16.64
N LYS A 35 -5.99 -1.73 16.46
CA LYS A 35 -6.89 -2.87 16.64
C LYS A 35 -6.56 -3.99 15.66
N LYS A 36 -6.24 -3.65 14.42
CA LYS A 36 -5.83 -4.62 13.41
C LYS A 36 -4.58 -5.38 13.86
N ILE A 37 -3.61 -4.69 14.44
CA ILE A 37 -2.39 -5.31 14.97
C ILE A 37 -2.73 -6.27 16.12
N GLU A 38 -3.55 -5.83 17.07
CA GLU A 38 -3.97 -6.68 18.22
C GLU A 38 -4.68 -7.95 17.74
N ASP A 39 -5.58 -7.83 16.78
CA ASP A 39 -6.29 -8.97 16.22
C ASP A 39 -5.36 -9.90 15.44
N SER A 40 -4.36 -9.33 14.74
CA SER A 40 -3.45 -10.09 13.89
C SER A 40 -2.43 -10.91 14.69
N VAL A 41 -1.92 -10.40 15.80
CA VAL A 41 -0.90 -11.13 16.58
C VAL A 41 -1.41 -12.46 17.12
N ASN A 42 -2.73 -12.61 17.23
CA ASN A 42 -3.36 -13.83 17.71
C ASN A 42 -3.66 -14.84 16.60
N LEU A 43 -3.46 -14.48 15.35
CA LEU A 43 -3.67 -15.38 14.22
C LEU A 43 -2.52 -16.37 14.08
N ILE A 44 -2.82 -17.58 13.63
CA ILE A 44 -1.84 -18.68 13.53
C ILE A 44 -0.56 -18.27 12.79
N GLY A 45 -0.69 -17.56 11.67
CA GLY A 45 0.46 -17.13 10.88
C GLY A 45 1.37 -16.10 11.56
N PHE A 46 0.88 -15.41 12.60
CA PHE A 46 1.60 -14.34 13.27
C PHE A 46 1.97 -14.63 14.72
N LYS A 47 1.53 -15.75 15.27
CA LYS A 47 1.73 -16.09 16.71
C LYS A 47 3.19 -16.10 17.17
N LYS A 48 4.11 -16.42 16.28
CA LYS A 48 5.54 -16.47 16.60
C LYS A 48 6.23 -15.11 16.52
N TYR A 49 5.50 -14.07 16.15
CA TYR A 49 6.03 -12.71 16.02
C TYR A 49 5.48 -11.82 17.12
N SER A 50 6.22 -10.78 17.46
CA SER A 50 5.79 -9.78 18.44
C SER A 50 5.11 -8.61 17.75
N THR A 51 4.52 -7.71 18.56
CA THR A 51 3.97 -6.45 18.04
C THR A 51 5.02 -5.57 17.38
N ASP A 52 6.31 -5.77 17.70
CA ASP A 52 7.41 -5.01 17.09
C ASP A 52 7.60 -5.32 15.60
N ASN A 53 7.03 -6.42 15.11
CA ASN A 53 7.04 -6.77 13.70
C ASN A 53 6.00 -5.99 12.88
N PHE A 54 5.13 -5.22 13.54
CA PHE A 54 4.09 -4.43 12.91
C PHE A 54 4.45 -2.95 12.95
N GLU A 55 4.14 -2.23 11.88
CA GLU A 55 4.36 -0.80 11.79
C GLU A 55 3.12 -0.10 11.26
N ILE A 56 2.83 1.06 11.81
CA ILE A 56 1.75 1.94 11.33
C ILE A 56 2.38 3.11 10.62
N ILE A 57 2.07 3.27 9.34
CA ILE A 57 2.60 4.34 8.49
C ILE A 57 1.46 5.30 8.16
N LYS A 58 1.58 6.55 8.62
CA LYS A 58 0.62 7.61 8.31
C LYS A 58 0.93 8.20 6.94
N PHE A 59 -0.10 8.37 6.11
CA PHE A 59 0.03 9.02 4.81
C PHE A 59 -1.18 9.88 4.50
N GLY A 60 -0.99 10.86 3.61
CA GLY A 60 -2.04 11.78 3.20
C GLY A 60 -2.51 11.54 1.78
N VAL A 61 -3.79 11.76 1.53
CA VAL A 61 -4.40 11.66 0.20
C VAL A 61 -5.24 12.92 -0.04
N GLU A 62 -5.10 13.50 -1.23
CA GLU A 62 -5.91 14.64 -1.63
C GLU A 62 -7.29 14.20 -2.12
N PHE A 63 -8.30 14.93 -1.66
CA PHE A 63 -9.70 14.75 -2.06
C PHE A 63 -10.22 16.07 -2.65
N ASP A 64 -10.92 16.00 -3.78
CA ASP A 64 -11.46 17.18 -4.45
C ASP A 64 -12.64 17.81 -3.71
N SER A 65 -13.40 17.00 -2.99
CA SER A 65 -14.56 17.46 -2.25
C SER A 65 -14.75 16.68 -0.96
N ILE A 66 -15.46 17.30 -0.02
CA ILE A 66 -15.91 16.61 1.20
C ILE A 66 -17.06 15.70 0.81
N GLU A 67 -16.82 14.42 0.67
CA GLU A 67 -17.88 13.45 0.47
C GLU A 67 -18.72 13.36 1.75
N LYS A 68 -20.05 13.45 1.57
CA LYS A 68 -20.98 13.40 2.69
C LYS A 68 -21.08 12.03 3.34
N ASP A 69 -20.84 10.97 2.56
CA ASP A 69 -20.85 9.60 3.08
C ASP A 69 -19.42 9.14 3.36
N LYS A 70 -19.01 9.23 4.62
CA LYS A 70 -17.68 8.85 5.08
C LYS A 70 -17.57 7.36 5.44
N SER A 71 -18.66 6.60 5.31
CA SER A 71 -18.70 5.22 5.78
C SER A 71 -17.95 4.24 4.92
N LYS A 72 -17.69 4.56 3.64
CA LYS A 72 -17.01 3.68 2.69
C LYS A 72 -16.02 4.48 1.86
N VAL A 73 -14.79 4.52 2.33
CA VAL A 73 -13.71 5.16 1.57
C VAL A 73 -12.96 4.10 0.79
N ILE A 74 -12.80 4.37 -0.50
CA ILE A 74 -11.98 3.54 -1.39
C ILE A 74 -10.82 4.39 -1.87
N LEU A 75 -9.60 3.87 -1.76
CA LEU A 75 -8.40 4.48 -2.31
C LEU A 75 -7.88 3.65 -3.47
N TYR A 76 -7.16 4.29 -4.37
CA TYR A 76 -6.56 3.66 -5.53
C TYR A 76 -5.05 3.80 -5.44
N CYS A 77 -4.37 2.68 -5.40
CA CYS A 77 -2.91 2.63 -5.25
C CYS A 77 -2.27 2.27 -6.59
N VAL A 78 -1.30 3.05 -7.02
CA VAL A 78 -0.53 2.74 -8.22
C VAL A 78 0.70 1.94 -7.83
N THR A 79 0.83 0.75 -8.38
CA THR A 79 1.96 -0.14 -8.15
C THR A 79 2.67 -0.46 -9.45
N HIS A 80 3.92 -0.85 -9.35
CA HIS A 80 4.74 -1.26 -10.48
C HIS A 80 5.65 -2.41 -10.06
N GLU A 81 5.64 -3.48 -10.83
CA GLU A 81 6.46 -4.65 -10.56
C GLU A 81 7.21 -5.04 -11.83
N TYR A 82 8.50 -5.29 -11.70
CA TYR A 82 9.32 -5.76 -12.81
C TYR A 82 10.41 -6.70 -12.33
N LYS A 83 10.91 -7.52 -13.25
CA LYS A 83 11.98 -8.46 -13.01
C LYS A 83 13.11 -8.17 -13.99
N ILE A 84 14.33 -8.09 -13.48
CA ILE A 84 15.51 -7.96 -14.32
C ILE A 84 15.91 -9.36 -14.77
N ASP A 85 16.27 -9.52 -16.05
CA ASP A 85 16.68 -10.79 -16.62
C ASP A 85 17.79 -11.45 -15.77
N ASN A 86 17.60 -12.72 -15.45
CA ASN A 86 18.50 -13.51 -14.61
C ASN A 86 18.55 -13.08 -13.13
N ASP A 87 17.63 -12.21 -12.70
CA ASP A 87 17.52 -11.86 -11.30
C ASP A 87 16.42 -12.72 -10.66
N GLU A 88 16.69 -13.22 -9.45
CA GLU A 88 15.74 -14.04 -8.69
C GLU A 88 14.66 -13.21 -8.00
N PHE A 89 14.83 -11.88 -7.94
CA PHE A 89 13.95 -11.00 -7.20
C PHE A 89 13.10 -10.13 -8.12
N ASP A 90 11.84 -9.99 -7.75
CA ASP A 90 10.95 -9.02 -8.36
C ASP A 90 11.14 -7.66 -7.68
N TYR A 91 11.18 -6.60 -8.48
CA TYR A 91 11.23 -5.24 -7.97
C TYR A 91 9.80 -4.69 -7.94
N PHE A 92 9.32 -4.45 -6.73
CA PHE A 92 7.97 -3.96 -6.49
C PHE A 92 8.02 -2.57 -5.88
N ASN A 93 7.29 -1.64 -6.50
CA ASN A 93 7.21 -0.26 -6.02
C ASN A 93 5.76 0.17 -5.85
N VAL A 94 5.49 0.90 -4.77
CA VAL A 94 4.24 1.61 -4.54
C VAL A 94 4.52 3.09 -4.79
N PHE A 95 3.81 3.70 -5.75
CA PHE A 95 4.08 5.08 -6.10
C PHE A 95 3.22 6.08 -5.36
N ASP A 96 1.94 5.84 -5.21
CA ASP A 96 1.08 6.76 -4.48
C ASP A 96 -0.33 6.20 -4.30
N TYR A 97 -1.12 6.91 -3.49
CA TYR A 97 -2.52 6.60 -3.20
C TYR A 97 -3.39 7.76 -3.66
N PHE A 98 -4.49 7.46 -4.32
CA PHE A 98 -5.39 8.45 -4.90
C PHE A 98 -6.82 8.23 -4.46
N SER A 99 -7.59 9.31 -4.39
CA SER A 99 -9.01 9.26 -4.02
C SER A 99 -9.91 8.85 -5.18
N THR A 100 -9.43 8.96 -6.42
CA THR A 100 -10.20 8.58 -7.62
C THR A 100 -9.39 7.71 -8.56
N LEU A 101 -10.11 6.86 -9.30
CA LEU A 101 -9.50 6.02 -10.32
C LEU A 101 -8.85 6.86 -11.44
N GLU A 102 -9.46 7.98 -11.80
CA GLU A 102 -8.94 8.87 -12.84
C GLU A 102 -7.56 9.43 -12.47
N GLU A 103 -7.39 9.89 -11.24
CA GLU A 103 -6.11 10.39 -10.76
C GLU A 103 -5.03 9.30 -10.79
N ALA A 104 -5.40 8.07 -10.40
CA ALA A 104 -4.48 6.92 -10.48
C ALA A 104 -4.07 6.63 -11.92
N LYS A 105 -5.00 6.64 -12.85
CA LYS A 105 -4.72 6.45 -14.28
C LYS A 105 -3.81 7.54 -14.83
N ASP A 106 -4.04 8.79 -14.45
CA ASP A 106 -3.21 9.91 -14.85
C ASP A 106 -1.78 9.75 -14.33
N LYS A 107 -1.63 9.25 -13.11
CA LYS A 107 -0.31 8.96 -12.54
C LYS A 107 0.43 7.88 -13.33
N VAL A 108 -0.25 6.82 -13.75
CA VAL A 108 0.35 5.78 -14.59
C VAL A 108 0.85 6.38 -15.90
N LYS A 109 0.06 7.20 -16.57
CA LYS A 109 0.45 7.87 -17.82
C LYS A 109 1.68 8.76 -17.61
N TYR A 110 1.69 9.51 -16.51
CA TYR A 110 2.82 10.36 -16.15
C TYR A 110 4.11 9.53 -15.95
N LEU A 111 4.03 8.43 -15.21
CA LEU A 111 5.18 7.57 -14.96
C LEU A 111 5.68 6.86 -16.21
N GLN A 112 4.78 6.44 -17.10
CA GLN A 112 5.14 5.84 -18.39
C GLN A 112 5.92 6.84 -19.27
N LYS A 113 5.61 8.11 -19.15
CA LYS A 113 6.24 9.16 -19.96
C LYS A 113 7.54 9.71 -19.35
N TYR A 114 7.58 9.86 -18.02
CA TYR A 114 8.65 10.60 -17.36
C TYR A 114 9.53 9.78 -16.43
N SER A 115 9.05 8.66 -15.89
CA SER A 115 9.88 7.87 -14.99
C SER A 115 10.76 6.89 -15.75
N ARG A 116 11.92 6.57 -15.18
CA ARG A 116 12.87 5.62 -15.76
C ARG A 116 12.25 4.22 -15.89
N VAL A 117 11.67 3.73 -14.79
CA VAL A 117 11.05 2.40 -14.78
C VAL A 117 9.78 2.34 -15.62
N GLY A 118 9.01 3.44 -15.66
CA GLY A 118 7.79 3.52 -16.47
C GLY A 118 8.07 3.51 -17.96
N LYS A 119 9.15 4.14 -18.39
CA LYS A 119 9.58 4.11 -19.80
C LYS A 119 10.06 2.72 -20.21
N LYS A 120 10.79 2.06 -19.33
CA LYS A 120 11.38 0.74 -19.61
C LYS A 120 10.34 -0.38 -19.54
N TYR A 121 9.42 -0.30 -18.57
CA TYR A 121 8.38 -1.32 -18.34
C TYR A 121 6.99 -0.67 -18.30
N PRO A 122 6.49 -0.13 -19.43
CA PRO A 122 5.26 0.67 -19.42
C PRO A 122 3.99 -0.13 -19.13
N ASN A 123 4.02 -1.44 -19.32
CA ASN A 123 2.85 -2.30 -19.16
C ASN A 123 2.80 -3.02 -17.81
N ASN A 124 3.73 -2.69 -16.92
CA ASN A 124 3.86 -3.39 -15.62
C ASN A 124 3.21 -2.63 -14.46
N PHE A 125 2.38 -1.63 -14.77
CA PHE A 125 1.65 -0.88 -13.75
C PHE A 125 0.33 -1.58 -13.42
N GLU A 126 -0.04 -1.54 -12.15
CA GLU A 126 -1.36 -1.94 -11.67
C GLU A 126 -1.96 -0.84 -10.83
N ILE A 127 -3.28 -0.72 -10.88
CA ILE A 127 -4.04 0.13 -9.97
C ILE A 127 -4.81 -0.81 -9.05
N VAL A 128 -4.47 -0.77 -7.78
CA VAL A 128 -5.09 -1.62 -6.76
C VAL A 128 -6.13 -0.82 -6.00
N GLU A 129 -7.35 -1.35 -5.96
CA GLU A 129 -8.43 -0.77 -5.19
C GLU A 129 -8.30 -1.19 -3.73
N ILE A 130 -8.29 -0.22 -2.82
CA ILE A 130 -8.13 -0.47 -1.38
C ILE A 130 -9.36 0.03 -0.65
N LYS A 131 -10.02 -0.89 0.04
CA LYS A 131 -11.16 -0.56 0.91
C LYS A 131 -10.62 -0.20 2.28
N VAL A 132 -10.85 1.05 2.70
CA VAL A 132 -10.39 1.55 3.99
C VAL A 132 -11.24 0.93 5.12
N ASP A 133 -10.59 0.61 6.23
CA ASP A 133 -11.21 0.00 7.42
C ASP A 133 -11.85 -1.38 7.16
N ASN A 134 -11.30 -2.11 6.24
CA ASN A 134 -11.85 -3.43 5.89
C ASN A 134 -11.16 -4.56 6.66
#